data_d9a8389a0a73cd0b838a62c511901a08
#
_entry.id   d9a8389a0a73cd0b838a62c511901a08
#
_cell.length_a   1.000
_cell.length_b   1.000
_cell.length_c   1.000
_cell.angle_alpha   90.00
_cell.angle_beta   90.00
_cell.angle_gamma   90.00
#
_symmetry.space_group_name_H-M   'P 1'
#
loop_
_entity.id
_entity.type
_entity.pdbx_description
1 polymer ?
#
loop_
_entity_poly.entity_id
_entity_poly.type
_entity_poly.pdbx_seq_one_letter_code
_entity_poly.pdbx_strand_id
1 'polypeptide(L)'
;MKRVCIVGCGAIGSLYAAHLARVSEVWAFVRRDEHARALNRDGLRVTGTHEFTAKLRATTDPGELPDCDLAIVATKATQVESAISEVGGHFDKGAVLSAQNGMGSEEIIAEHTRGFVIRGTTFMSGTRHSETHVQYELDTATWMGPFEPTRTPYSVVKEAADLIVASGLKAEALEDARPAQWSKVIFNASVNSVSALTGLPHSPHFAEEEHFSDVGHLLHMLIEEGKRVAAAVGVTLYEDPWEMNKIGAMTNHPPSMLYDVRHQLSTEVEFLSGAIAKEAARVGVPAPLHTAMYRLIKAKEASWSFSDENRAVVAHEGGH
;
A
#
# COMPACT_ATOMS: atom_id res chain seq x y z
N MET A 1 16.51 9.18 15.22
CA MET A 1 16.73 8.95 13.77
C MET A 1 16.97 10.29 13.09
N LYS A 2 18.09 10.46 12.36
CA LYS A 2 18.51 11.77 11.77
C LYS A 2 18.42 11.77 10.25
N ARG A 3 18.65 10.63 9.62
CA ARG A 3 18.62 10.47 8.16
C ARG A 3 17.58 9.44 7.77
N VAL A 4 16.70 9.83 6.86
CA VAL A 4 15.60 9.02 6.40
C VAL A 4 15.69 8.81 4.89
N CYS A 5 15.46 7.58 4.43
CA CYS A 5 15.31 7.27 3.01
C CYS A 5 13.84 6.93 2.72
N ILE A 6 13.29 7.52 1.68
CA ILE A 6 11.98 7.13 1.14
C ILE A 6 12.22 6.36 -0.15
N VAL A 7 11.92 5.06 -0.11
CA VAL A 7 12.02 4.18 -1.28
C VAL A 7 10.69 4.22 -2.03
N GLY A 8 10.67 4.99 -3.12
CA GLY A 8 9.48 5.22 -3.92
C GLY A 8 8.67 6.45 -3.50
N CYS A 9 8.72 7.53 -4.30
CA CYS A 9 7.91 8.75 -4.13
C CYS A 9 6.65 8.72 -5.00
N GLY A 10 5.77 7.73 -4.76
CA GLY A 10 4.36 7.77 -5.17
C GLY A 10 3.58 8.77 -4.31
N ALA A 11 2.24 8.71 -4.28
CA ALA A 11 1.46 9.62 -3.45
C ALA A 11 1.84 9.54 -1.97
N ILE A 12 1.83 8.33 -1.39
CA ILE A 12 2.13 8.09 0.03
C ILE A 12 3.60 8.38 0.36
N GLY A 13 4.54 7.89 -0.47
CA GLY A 13 5.97 8.16 -0.25
C GLY A 13 6.29 9.65 -0.33
N SER A 14 5.63 10.40 -1.21
CA SER A 14 5.77 11.86 -1.28
C SER A 14 5.27 12.56 -0.01
N LEU A 15 4.16 12.11 0.58
CA LEU A 15 3.67 12.66 1.85
C LEU A 15 4.70 12.42 2.98
N TYR A 16 5.21 11.21 3.13
CA TYR A 16 6.28 10.94 4.09
C TYR A 16 7.54 11.77 3.81
N ALA A 17 7.99 11.81 2.55
CA ALA A 17 9.20 12.54 2.17
C ALA A 17 9.12 14.03 2.54
N ALA A 18 8.02 14.69 2.15
CA ALA A 18 7.83 16.11 2.38
C ALA A 18 7.73 16.45 3.87
N HIS A 19 6.94 15.69 4.64
CA HIS A 19 6.77 15.94 6.06
C HIS A 19 8.06 15.69 6.85
N LEU A 20 8.70 14.55 6.63
CA LEU A 20 9.94 14.17 7.31
C LEU A 20 11.11 15.11 6.98
N ALA A 21 11.15 15.69 5.77
CA ALA A 21 12.17 16.68 5.40
C ALA A 21 12.12 17.97 6.23
N ARG A 22 11.08 18.19 7.01
CA ARG A 22 10.97 19.33 7.95
C ARG A 22 11.71 19.08 9.27
N VAL A 23 12.04 17.84 9.59
CA VAL A 23 12.61 17.43 10.89
C VAL A 23 13.84 16.53 10.76
N SER A 24 14.16 16.06 9.56
CA SER A 24 15.27 15.13 9.28
C SER A 24 15.92 15.41 7.94
N GLU A 25 17.13 14.89 7.72
CA GLU A 25 17.72 14.79 6.39
C GLU A 25 17.00 13.69 5.61
N VAL A 26 16.32 14.05 4.50
CA VAL A 26 15.55 13.09 3.68
C VAL A 26 16.21 12.87 2.32
N TRP A 27 16.37 11.59 2.00
CA TRP A 27 16.72 11.09 0.69
C TRP A 27 15.55 10.34 0.08
N ALA A 28 15.25 10.61 -1.19
CA ALA A 28 14.26 9.88 -1.96
C ALA A 28 14.98 9.00 -3.00
N PHE A 29 14.82 7.69 -2.90
CA PHE A 29 15.23 6.78 -3.95
C PHE A 29 14.08 6.57 -4.92
N VAL A 30 14.25 6.99 -6.16
CA VAL A 30 13.21 6.98 -7.20
C VAL A 30 13.73 6.35 -8.48
N ARG A 31 12.84 5.77 -9.28
CA ARG A 31 13.21 4.99 -10.47
C ARG A 31 13.62 5.85 -11.69
N ARG A 32 13.15 7.11 -11.78
CA ARG A 32 13.31 7.94 -12.98
C ARG A 32 14.17 9.16 -12.69
N ASP A 33 15.21 9.38 -13.50
CA ASP A 33 16.12 10.52 -13.39
C ASP A 33 15.41 11.87 -13.47
N GLU A 34 14.39 11.97 -14.30
CA GLU A 34 13.59 13.20 -14.42
C GLU A 34 12.91 13.54 -13.10
N HIS A 35 12.37 12.52 -12.40
CA HIS A 35 11.75 12.69 -11.10
C HIS A 35 12.79 13.11 -10.05
N ALA A 36 13.95 12.45 -9.99
CA ALA A 36 15.03 12.83 -9.07
C ALA A 36 15.47 14.28 -9.32
N ARG A 37 15.73 14.65 -10.57
CA ARG A 37 16.11 16.02 -10.95
C ARG A 37 15.06 17.05 -10.58
N ALA A 38 13.77 16.76 -10.80
CA ALA A 38 12.69 17.66 -10.43
C ALA A 38 12.61 17.87 -8.91
N LEU A 39 12.68 16.79 -8.11
CA LEU A 39 12.70 16.86 -6.64
C LEU A 39 13.88 17.67 -6.11
N ASN A 40 15.09 17.45 -6.64
CA ASN A 40 16.30 18.19 -6.23
C ASN A 40 16.22 19.69 -6.55
N ARG A 41 15.65 20.05 -7.70
CA ARG A 41 15.54 21.44 -8.15
C ARG A 41 14.42 22.18 -7.41
N ASP A 42 13.22 21.64 -7.41
CA ASP A 42 12.01 22.34 -6.99
C ASP A 42 11.61 22.02 -5.54
N GLY A 43 12.03 20.85 -5.04
CA GLY A 43 11.55 20.26 -3.79
C GLY A 43 10.19 19.59 -4.01
N LEU A 44 9.47 19.34 -2.94
CA LEU A 44 8.19 18.65 -2.96
C LEU A 44 7.11 19.51 -2.30
N ARG A 45 6.13 19.93 -3.09
CA ARG A 45 4.99 20.72 -2.66
C ARG A 45 3.89 19.80 -2.15
N VAL A 46 3.35 20.13 -0.98
CA VAL A 46 2.16 19.53 -0.37
C VAL A 46 1.04 20.56 -0.40
N THR A 47 -0.18 20.13 -0.77
CA THR A 47 -1.42 20.91 -0.70
C THR A 47 -2.53 20.07 -0.07
N GLY A 48 -3.70 20.64 0.18
CA GLY A 48 -4.84 19.96 0.80
C GLY A 48 -4.84 20.11 2.31
N THR A 49 -4.80 19.01 3.06
CA THR A 49 -4.81 19.05 4.53
C THR A 49 -3.68 19.91 5.11
N HIS A 50 -2.52 19.90 4.47
CA HIS A 50 -1.38 20.77 4.79
C HIS A 50 -0.91 21.51 3.55
N GLU A 51 -0.33 22.72 3.72
CA GLU A 51 0.23 23.52 2.62
C GLU A 51 1.65 23.98 2.94
N PHE A 52 2.63 23.40 2.23
CA PHE A 52 4.05 23.78 2.33
C PHE A 52 4.86 23.20 1.17
N THR A 53 6.11 23.65 1.03
CA THR A 53 7.11 23.00 0.17
C THR A 53 8.32 22.61 1.00
N ALA A 54 8.76 21.39 0.86
CA ALA A 54 9.94 20.85 1.53
C ALA A 54 11.08 20.61 0.54
N LYS A 55 12.33 20.84 0.97
CA LYS A 55 13.54 20.47 0.24
C LYS A 55 14.03 19.12 0.73
N LEU A 56 14.38 18.25 -0.20
CA LEU A 56 14.95 16.93 0.05
C LEU A 56 16.00 16.61 -1.02
N ARG A 57 16.73 15.54 -0.85
CA ARG A 57 17.62 15.00 -1.88
C ARG A 57 16.96 13.82 -2.56
N ALA A 58 17.20 13.63 -3.84
CA ALA A 58 16.67 12.50 -4.59
C ALA A 58 17.71 11.95 -5.55
N THR A 59 17.76 10.64 -5.69
CA THR A 59 18.66 9.94 -6.61
C THR A 59 18.01 8.71 -7.21
N THR A 60 18.51 8.28 -8.35
CA THR A 60 18.25 6.97 -8.98
C THR A 60 19.44 6.04 -8.84
N ASP A 61 20.59 6.55 -8.37
CA ASP A 61 21.82 5.78 -8.18
C ASP A 61 21.92 5.28 -6.73
N PRO A 62 21.87 3.95 -6.48
CA PRO A 62 22.08 3.39 -5.15
C PRO A 62 23.40 3.80 -4.53
N GLY A 63 24.47 4.00 -5.34
CA GLY A 63 25.79 4.38 -4.88
C GLY A 63 25.88 5.79 -4.26
N GLU A 64 24.92 6.66 -4.54
CA GLU A 64 24.81 7.99 -3.94
C GLU A 64 24.08 8.00 -2.59
N LEU A 65 23.35 6.91 -2.26
CA LEU A 65 22.60 6.85 -1.00
C LEU A 65 23.56 6.66 0.18
N PRO A 66 23.43 7.49 1.23
CA PRO A 66 24.15 7.24 2.49
C PRO A 66 23.45 6.14 3.30
N ASP A 67 24.16 5.58 4.30
CA ASP A 67 23.52 4.79 5.35
C ASP A 67 22.41 5.63 6.02
N CYS A 68 21.24 5.05 6.21
CA CYS A 68 20.09 5.73 6.80
C CYS A 68 19.64 5.05 8.10
N ASP A 69 19.17 5.89 9.05
CA ASP A 69 18.63 5.40 10.33
C ASP A 69 17.21 4.79 10.16
N LEU A 70 16.46 5.31 9.20
CA LEU A 70 15.12 4.83 8.85
C LEU A 70 14.95 4.84 7.33
N ALA A 71 14.45 3.75 6.79
CA ALA A 71 13.87 3.74 5.45
C ALA A 71 12.35 3.57 5.56
N ILE A 72 11.59 4.22 4.65
CA ILE A 72 10.17 3.97 4.45
C ILE A 72 10.00 3.48 3.02
N VAL A 73 9.63 2.22 2.87
CA VAL A 73 9.35 1.63 1.56
C VAL A 73 7.88 1.91 1.25
N ALA A 74 7.66 2.75 0.22
CA ALA A 74 6.34 3.22 -0.20
C ALA A 74 6.11 3.04 -1.71
N THR A 75 6.81 2.08 -2.31
CA THR A 75 6.52 1.58 -3.67
C THR A 75 5.23 0.76 -3.65
N LYS A 76 4.66 0.46 -4.81
CA LYS A 76 3.65 -0.62 -4.88
C LYS A 76 4.25 -1.93 -4.39
N ALA A 77 3.44 -2.79 -3.75
CA ALA A 77 3.88 -4.08 -3.23
C ALA A 77 4.56 -4.94 -4.32
N THR A 78 4.07 -4.89 -5.55
CA THR A 78 4.66 -5.57 -6.73
C THR A 78 6.05 -5.07 -7.13
N GLN A 79 6.51 -3.95 -6.59
CA GLN A 79 7.80 -3.33 -6.91
C GLN A 79 8.77 -3.33 -5.73
N VAL A 80 8.37 -3.87 -4.57
CA VAL A 80 9.21 -3.90 -3.36
C VAL A 80 10.50 -4.65 -3.62
N GLU A 81 10.42 -5.87 -4.16
CA GLU A 81 11.59 -6.71 -4.45
C GLU A 81 12.63 -5.99 -5.30
N SER A 82 12.21 -5.43 -6.44
CA SER A 82 13.14 -4.73 -7.32
C SER A 82 13.74 -3.47 -6.71
N ALA A 83 12.99 -2.75 -5.87
CA ALA A 83 13.50 -1.52 -5.26
C ALA A 83 14.41 -1.79 -4.07
N ILE A 84 14.06 -2.76 -3.20
CA ILE A 84 14.81 -3.01 -1.98
C ILE A 84 16.11 -3.80 -2.24
N SER A 85 16.14 -4.66 -3.26
CA SER A 85 17.35 -5.39 -3.65
C SER A 85 18.51 -4.46 -4.04
N GLU A 86 18.21 -3.25 -4.53
CA GLU A 86 19.23 -2.27 -4.90
C GLU A 86 19.78 -1.48 -3.70
N VAL A 87 18.94 -1.21 -2.68
CA VAL A 87 19.29 -0.24 -1.62
C VAL A 87 19.22 -0.81 -0.20
N GLY A 88 18.79 -2.06 -0.02
CA GLY A 88 18.57 -2.65 1.31
C GLY A 88 19.79 -2.60 2.23
N GLY A 89 21.00 -2.75 1.68
CA GLY A 89 22.25 -2.67 2.44
C GLY A 89 22.51 -1.33 3.13
N HIS A 90 21.94 -0.22 2.63
CA HIS A 90 22.05 1.10 3.26
C HIS A 90 21.26 1.23 4.57
N PHE A 91 20.44 0.23 4.88
CA PHE A 91 19.55 0.19 6.04
C PHE A 91 19.97 -0.86 7.07
N ASP A 92 21.08 -1.57 6.85
CA ASP A 92 21.55 -2.68 7.70
C ASP A 92 21.75 -2.32 9.18
N LYS A 93 21.99 -1.04 9.48
CA LYS A 93 22.19 -0.51 10.85
C LYS A 93 20.97 0.26 11.38
N GLY A 94 19.94 0.40 10.55
CA GLY A 94 18.75 1.19 10.82
C GLY A 94 17.48 0.34 10.90
N ALA A 95 16.37 0.97 10.60
CA ALA A 95 15.06 0.34 10.50
C ALA A 95 14.42 0.59 9.14
N VAL A 96 13.57 -0.34 8.70
CA VAL A 96 12.81 -0.24 7.45
C VAL A 96 11.33 -0.40 7.75
N LEU A 97 10.56 0.66 7.54
CA LEU A 97 9.10 0.64 7.61
C LEU A 97 8.52 0.19 6.28
N SER A 98 7.79 -0.91 6.28
CA SER A 98 6.91 -1.34 5.18
C SER A 98 5.62 -0.52 5.24
N ALA A 99 5.35 0.28 4.22
CA ALA A 99 4.15 1.13 4.14
C ALA A 99 3.20 0.71 3.00
N GLN A 100 3.35 -0.51 2.48
CA GLN A 100 2.55 -1.06 1.40
C GLN A 100 1.13 -1.42 1.87
N ASN A 101 0.22 -1.49 0.90
CA ASN A 101 -1.05 -2.18 1.09
C ASN A 101 -0.83 -3.70 1.01
N GLY A 102 -1.52 -4.44 1.86
CA GLY A 102 -1.47 -5.90 1.81
C GLY A 102 -0.54 -6.53 2.86
N MET A 103 -0.16 -7.76 2.61
CA MET A 103 0.75 -8.57 3.44
C MET A 103 1.79 -9.24 2.55
N GLY A 104 2.99 -9.48 3.08
CA GLY A 104 4.08 -10.18 2.38
C GLY A 104 5.23 -9.25 1.96
N SER A 105 5.08 -7.93 2.04
CA SER A 105 6.16 -6.99 1.71
C SER A 105 7.26 -6.97 2.77
N GLU A 106 6.91 -7.21 4.03
CA GLU A 106 7.85 -7.25 5.15
C GLU A 106 8.84 -8.40 5.02
N GLU A 107 8.37 -9.57 4.58
CA GLU A 107 9.19 -10.75 4.31
C GLU A 107 10.21 -10.44 3.21
N ILE A 108 9.76 -9.85 2.11
CA ILE A 108 10.63 -9.45 0.99
C ILE A 108 11.70 -8.44 1.48
N ILE A 109 11.29 -7.43 2.23
CA ILE A 109 12.23 -6.44 2.77
C ILE A 109 13.28 -7.11 3.66
N ALA A 110 12.87 -8.04 4.52
CA ALA A 110 13.76 -8.73 5.46
C ALA A 110 14.80 -9.63 4.77
N GLU A 111 14.58 -10.04 3.53
CA GLU A 111 15.55 -10.80 2.74
C GLU A 111 16.69 -9.92 2.21
N HIS A 112 16.48 -8.59 2.13
CA HIS A 112 17.43 -7.64 1.52
C HIS A 112 18.10 -6.68 2.50
N THR A 113 17.79 -6.72 3.79
CA THR A 113 18.44 -5.91 4.82
C THR A 113 18.67 -6.69 6.10
N ARG A 114 19.73 -6.34 6.84
CA ARG A 114 19.98 -6.82 8.20
C ARG A 114 19.39 -5.90 9.27
N GLY A 115 18.82 -4.78 8.84
CA GLY A 115 18.15 -3.81 9.70
C GLY A 115 16.86 -4.36 10.31
N PHE A 116 16.28 -3.60 11.23
CA PHE A 116 15.00 -3.93 11.84
C PHE A 116 13.85 -3.62 10.89
N VAL A 117 12.99 -4.59 10.59
CA VAL A 117 11.81 -4.35 9.77
C VAL A 117 10.62 -3.99 10.67
N ILE A 118 9.93 -2.93 10.30
CA ILE A 118 8.72 -2.44 10.98
C ILE A 118 7.53 -2.70 10.05
N ARG A 119 6.53 -3.40 10.56
CA ARG A 119 5.24 -3.58 9.91
C ARG A 119 4.44 -2.30 10.02
N GLY A 120 3.93 -1.77 8.91
CA GLY A 120 3.14 -0.56 8.90
C GLY A 120 1.86 -0.69 8.08
N THR A 121 0.82 0.01 8.52
CA THR A 121 -0.42 0.15 7.77
C THR A 121 -1.01 1.54 8.00
N THR A 122 -1.59 2.14 6.97
CA THR A 122 -2.18 3.48 7.06
C THR A 122 -3.33 3.63 6.07
N PHE A 123 -4.32 4.43 6.43
CA PHE A 123 -5.36 4.93 5.52
C PHE A 123 -5.05 6.33 4.99
N MET A 124 -3.88 6.88 5.32
CA MET A 124 -3.42 8.14 4.75
C MET A 124 -3.54 8.07 3.23
N SER A 125 -4.16 9.07 2.62
CA SER A 125 -4.33 9.14 1.18
C SER A 125 -3.91 10.49 0.62
N GLY A 126 -3.60 10.47 -0.66
CA GLY A 126 -3.28 11.67 -1.42
C GLY A 126 -3.21 11.39 -2.92
N THR A 127 -3.34 12.44 -3.68
CA THR A 127 -3.24 12.42 -5.14
C THR A 127 -1.96 13.12 -5.59
N ARG A 128 -1.15 12.42 -6.38
CA ARG A 128 0.06 13.02 -6.99
C ARG A 128 -0.32 13.70 -8.30
N HIS A 129 -0.19 15.04 -8.35
CA HIS A 129 -0.49 15.85 -9.51
C HIS A 129 0.70 16.01 -10.46
N SER A 130 1.91 15.97 -9.93
CA SER A 130 3.16 16.02 -10.71
C SER A 130 4.30 15.32 -9.99
N GLU A 131 5.50 15.37 -10.56
CA GLU A 131 6.72 14.83 -9.94
C GLU A 131 7.06 15.52 -8.60
N THR A 132 6.61 16.75 -8.43
CA THR A 132 6.95 17.62 -7.29
C THR A 132 5.73 18.15 -6.54
N HIS A 133 4.53 17.59 -6.79
CA HIS A 133 3.29 18.06 -6.16
C HIS A 133 2.40 16.88 -5.76
N VAL A 134 2.10 16.80 -4.49
CA VAL A 134 1.13 15.86 -3.90
C VAL A 134 0.07 16.64 -3.12
N GLN A 135 -1.19 16.27 -3.32
CA GLN A 135 -2.31 16.73 -2.50
C GLN A 135 -2.56 15.74 -1.38
N TYR A 136 -2.56 16.20 -0.13
CA TYR A 136 -2.87 15.41 1.04
C TYR A 136 -4.37 15.44 1.29
N GLU A 137 -5.04 14.30 1.22
CA GLU A 137 -6.50 14.20 1.23
C GLU A 137 -7.04 13.69 2.56
N LEU A 138 -6.50 12.58 3.06
CA LEU A 138 -6.98 11.94 4.28
C LEU A 138 -5.84 11.80 5.30
N ASP A 139 -5.98 12.51 6.41
CA ASP A 139 -5.04 12.51 7.53
C ASP A 139 -5.40 11.45 8.56
N THR A 140 -4.87 10.25 8.38
CA THR A 140 -5.01 9.13 9.33
C THR A 140 -3.66 8.70 9.88
N ALA A 141 -3.68 7.98 10.99
CA ALA A 141 -2.48 7.43 11.58
C ALA A 141 -1.84 6.34 10.70
N THR A 142 -0.53 6.22 10.82
CA THR A 142 0.21 5.01 10.46
C THR A 142 0.35 4.17 11.71
N TRP A 143 -0.32 3.02 11.75
CA TRP A 143 -0.13 2.02 12.80
C TRP A 143 1.08 1.18 12.48
N MET A 144 1.98 1.07 13.44
CA MET A 144 3.30 0.48 13.25
C MET A 144 3.61 -0.51 14.37
N GLY A 145 4.21 -1.64 14.04
CA GLY A 145 4.61 -2.65 15.02
C GLY A 145 5.86 -3.42 14.60
N PRO A 146 6.46 -4.17 15.52
CA PRO A 146 7.59 -5.03 15.21
C PRO A 146 7.24 -6.04 14.12
N PHE A 147 8.22 -6.33 13.26
CA PHE A 147 8.18 -7.53 12.42
C PHE A 147 9.00 -8.62 13.10
N GLU A 148 8.31 -9.66 13.57
CA GLU A 148 8.86 -10.64 14.49
C GLU A 148 10.08 -11.41 13.95
N PRO A 149 10.12 -11.79 12.65
CA PRO A 149 11.26 -12.48 12.07
C PRO A 149 12.58 -11.71 12.19
N THR A 150 12.55 -10.37 12.17
CA THR A 150 13.75 -9.53 12.35
C THR A 150 14.01 -9.16 13.81
N ARG A 151 13.19 -9.65 14.75
CA ARG A 151 13.28 -9.37 16.19
C ARG A 151 13.35 -7.87 16.50
N THR A 152 12.57 -7.09 15.75
CA THR A 152 12.52 -5.64 15.87
C THR A 152 12.10 -5.22 17.29
N PRO A 153 12.92 -4.47 18.04
CA PRO A 153 12.54 -4.01 19.36
C PRO A 153 11.39 -2.97 19.27
N TYR A 154 10.44 -3.01 20.18
CA TYR A 154 9.37 -2.03 20.26
C TYR A 154 9.89 -0.58 20.39
N SER A 155 11.02 -0.38 21.07
CA SER A 155 11.67 0.95 21.16
C SER A 155 12.05 1.53 19.81
N VAL A 156 12.44 0.70 18.85
CA VAL A 156 12.76 1.13 17.47
C VAL A 156 11.49 1.57 16.75
N VAL A 157 10.39 0.81 16.92
CA VAL A 157 9.08 1.18 16.36
C VAL A 157 8.61 2.52 16.94
N LYS A 158 8.75 2.67 18.25
CA LYS A 158 8.38 3.92 18.94
C LYS A 158 9.20 5.11 18.45
N GLU A 159 10.51 4.96 18.30
CA GLU A 159 11.37 6.03 17.77
C GLU A 159 10.96 6.45 16.35
N ALA A 160 10.62 5.50 15.50
CA ALA A 160 10.14 5.78 14.14
C ALA A 160 8.77 6.47 14.16
N ALA A 161 7.84 6.04 15.01
CA ALA A 161 6.54 6.66 15.17
C ALA A 161 6.66 8.10 15.72
N ASP A 162 7.49 8.31 16.75
CA ASP A 162 7.74 9.64 17.33
C ASP A 162 8.32 10.61 16.27
N LEU A 163 9.20 10.12 15.39
CA LEU A 163 9.74 10.93 14.29
C LEU A 163 8.66 11.31 13.28
N ILE A 164 7.79 10.36 12.90
CA ILE A 164 6.67 10.63 11.99
C ILE A 164 5.72 11.65 12.61
N VAL A 165 5.40 11.53 13.90
CA VAL A 165 4.56 12.50 14.62
C VAL A 165 5.23 13.88 14.68
N ALA A 166 6.52 13.95 14.96
CA ALA A 166 7.26 15.21 14.97
C ALA A 166 7.26 15.91 13.59
N SER A 167 7.11 15.17 12.50
CA SER A 167 7.01 15.73 11.14
C SER A 167 5.66 16.37 10.84
N GLY A 168 4.65 16.15 11.68
CA GLY A 168 3.27 16.63 11.53
C GLY A 168 2.32 15.61 10.90
N LEU A 169 2.77 14.37 10.68
CA LEU A 169 1.89 13.25 10.34
C LEU A 169 1.42 12.53 11.61
N LYS A 170 0.41 11.69 11.49
CA LYS A 170 -0.06 10.83 12.58
C LYS A 170 0.60 9.47 12.50
N ALA A 171 1.08 8.96 13.64
CA ALA A 171 1.58 7.60 13.76
C ALA A 171 1.34 7.07 15.17
N GLU A 172 1.21 5.75 15.28
CA GLU A 172 1.01 5.04 16.55
C GLU A 172 1.87 3.77 16.54
N ALA A 173 2.69 3.63 17.58
CA ALA A 173 3.46 2.43 17.82
C ALA A 173 2.62 1.41 18.60
N LEU A 174 2.44 0.23 18.04
CA LEU A 174 1.72 -0.89 18.63
C LEU A 174 2.72 -2.00 18.99
N GLU A 175 2.47 -2.75 20.05
CA GLU A 175 3.25 -3.96 20.35
C GLU A 175 3.04 -5.05 19.30
N ASP A 176 1.86 -5.08 18.68
CA ASP A 176 1.51 -5.94 17.55
C ASP A 176 0.65 -5.16 16.54
N ALA A 177 1.14 -4.92 15.34
CA ALA A 177 0.40 -4.23 14.28
C ALA A 177 -0.39 -5.20 13.36
N ARG A 178 -0.30 -6.53 13.57
CA ARG A 178 -1.07 -7.49 12.76
C ARG A 178 -2.57 -7.26 12.83
N PRO A 179 -3.18 -6.96 14.01
CA PRO A 179 -4.60 -6.63 14.09
C PRO A 179 -5.04 -5.51 13.14
N ALA A 180 -4.30 -4.40 13.11
CA ALA A 180 -4.59 -3.25 12.25
C ALA A 180 -4.34 -3.60 10.76
N GLN A 181 -3.26 -4.31 10.46
CA GLN A 181 -2.95 -4.74 9.10
C GLN A 181 -4.03 -5.68 8.55
N TRP A 182 -4.46 -6.69 9.33
CA TRP A 182 -5.50 -7.63 8.91
C TRP A 182 -6.84 -6.94 8.69
N SER A 183 -7.25 -6.03 9.58
CA SER A 183 -8.48 -5.24 9.38
C SER A 183 -8.46 -4.52 8.03
N LYS A 184 -7.38 -3.82 7.71
CA LYS A 184 -7.22 -3.11 6.45
C LYS A 184 -7.11 -4.05 5.25
N VAL A 185 -6.39 -5.15 5.37
CA VAL A 185 -6.23 -6.12 4.27
C VAL A 185 -7.56 -6.74 3.88
N ILE A 186 -8.37 -7.18 4.84
CA ILE A 186 -9.70 -7.74 4.57
C ILE A 186 -10.59 -6.70 3.88
N PHE A 187 -10.63 -5.48 4.40
CA PHE A 187 -11.36 -4.36 3.79
C PHE A 187 -10.89 -4.11 2.35
N ASN A 188 -9.59 -3.91 2.14
CA ASN A 188 -9.03 -3.63 0.83
C ASN A 188 -9.21 -4.80 -0.15
N ALA A 189 -8.97 -6.04 0.28
CA ALA A 189 -9.13 -7.22 -0.57
C ALA A 189 -10.57 -7.37 -1.09
N SER A 190 -11.54 -7.04 -0.24
CA SER A 190 -12.96 -7.10 -0.61
C SER A 190 -13.34 -5.95 -1.55
N VAL A 191 -13.15 -4.71 -1.11
CA VAL A 191 -13.59 -3.51 -1.86
C VAL A 191 -12.83 -3.36 -3.17
N ASN A 192 -11.50 -3.48 -3.15
CA ASN A 192 -10.68 -3.28 -4.35
C ASN A 192 -10.96 -4.32 -5.44
N SER A 193 -11.09 -5.60 -5.06
CA SER A 193 -11.33 -6.67 -6.04
C SER A 193 -12.69 -6.53 -6.71
N VAL A 194 -13.74 -6.24 -5.93
CA VAL A 194 -15.08 -6.03 -6.47
C VAL A 194 -15.12 -4.80 -7.36
N SER A 195 -14.58 -3.67 -6.93
CA SER A 195 -14.47 -2.47 -7.76
C SER A 195 -13.72 -2.70 -9.07
N ALA A 196 -12.60 -3.38 -9.01
CA ALA A 196 -11.76 -3.66 -10.19
C ALA A 196 -12.48 -4.52 -11.23
N LEU A 197 -13.29 -5.49 -10.79
CA LEU A 197 -14.03 -6.39 -11.68
C LEU A 197 -15.32 -5.76 -12.23
N THR A 198 -16.02 -4.99 -11.41
CA THR A 198 -17.33 -4.41 -11.78
C THR A 198 -17.22 -3.03 -12.44
N GLY A 199 -16.12 -2.32 -12.23
CA GLY A 199 -15.94 -0.92 -12.65
C GLY A 199 -16.64 0.09 -11.71
N LEU A 200 -17.30 -0.36 -10.65
CA LEU A 200 -18.02 0.49 -9.71
C LEU A 200 -17.04 1.19 -8.73
N PRO A 201 -17.22 2.47 -8.43
CA PRO A 201 -16.53 3.12 -7.31
C PRO A 201 -17.04 2.56 -5.98
N HIS A 202 -16.27 2.75 -4.91
CA HIS A 202 -16.73 2.42 -3.56
C HIS A 202 -17.87 3.38 -3.17
N SER A 203 -19.09 2.88 -3.15
CA SER A 203 -20.33 3.65 -3.06
C SER A 203 -21.29 3.02 -2.06
N PRO A 204 -22.40 3.67 -1.68
CA PRO A 204 -23.39 3.12 -0.74
C PRO A 204 -23.88 1.71 -1.08
N HIS A 205 -23.95 1.32 -2.36
CA HIS A 205 -24.30 -0.04 -2.77
C HIS A 205 -23.39 -1.14 -2.22
N PHE A 206 -22.19 -0.78 -1.77
CA PHE A 206 -21.24 -1.70 -1.15
C PHE A 206 -21.57 -2.00 0.32
N ALA A 207 -22.46 -1.21 0.96
CA ALA A 207 -22.71 -1.25 2.39
C ALA A 207 -24.19 -1.23 2.78
N GLU A 208 -25.11 -1.47 1.85
CA GLU A 208 -26.55 -1.57 2.16
C GLU A 208 -26.85 -2.83 2.99
N GLU A 209 -27.47 -2.67 4.15
CA GLU A 209 -27.80 -3.75 5.09
C GLU A 209 -29.25 -4.19 5.02
N GLU A 210 -30.22 -3.27 4.85
CA GLU A 210 -31.66 -3.60 4.88
C GLU A 210 -32.14 -4.37 3.64
N HIS A 211 -31.55 -4.04 2.49
CA HIS A 211 -31.80 -4.73 1.23
C HIS A 211 -30.46 -4.84 0.50
N PHE A 212 -29.65 -5.84 0.88
CA PHE A 212 -28.39 -6.07 0.20
C PHE A 212 -28.59 -6.13 -1.32
N SER A 213 -27.96 -5.20 -2.02
CA SER A 213 -27.68 -5.40 -3.44
C SER A 213 -26.79 -6.63 -3.61
N ASP A 214 -26.73 -7.23 -4.80
CA ASP A 214 -25.81 -8.35 -5.08
C ASP A 214 -24.36 -7.99 -4.74
N VAL A 215 -23.97 -6.72 -4.93
CA VAL A 215 -22.66 -6.19 -4.56
C VAL A 215 -22.47 -6.16 -3.04
N GLY A 216 -23.45 -5.66 -2.29
CA GLY A 216 -23.42 -5.65 -0.83
C GLY A 216 -23.30 -7.04 -0.23
N HIS A 217 -24.07 -8.01 -0.76
CA HIS A 217 -23.97 -9.42 -0.36
C HIS A 217 -22.56 -9.98 -0.61
N LEU A 218 -21.99 -9.74 -1.79
CA LEU A 218 -20.66 -10.22 -2.13
C LEU A 218 -19.61 -9.62 -1.20
N LEU A 219 -19.67 -8.31 -0.93
CA LEU A 219 -18.76 -7.63 -0.01
C LEU A 219 -18.85 -8.22 1.40
N HIS A 220 -20.07 -8.40 1.92
CA HIS A 220 -20.29 -8.98 3.24
C HIS A 220 -19.69 -10.40 3.33
N MET A 221 -19.95 -11.24 2.34
CA MET A 221 -19.41 -12.60 2.30
C MET A 221 -17.87 -12.64 2.23
N LEU A 222 -17.25 -11.76 1.44
CA LEU A 222 -15.80 -11.63 1.36
C LEU A 222 -15.19 -11.19 2.70
N ILE A 223 -15.78 -10.18 3.33
CA ILE A 223 -15.32 -9.68 4.64
C ILE A 223 -15.46 -10.78 5.69
N GLU A 224 -16.58 -11.49 5.76
CA GLU A 224 -16.77 -12.58 6.72
C GLU A 224 -15.82 -13.76 6.46
N GLU A 225 -15.50 -14.06 5.20
CA GLU A 225 -14.48 -15.06 4.87
C GLU A 225 -13.11 -14.62 5.39
N GLY A 226 -12.70 -13.37 5.14
CA GLY A 226 -11.46 -12.80 5.63
C GLY A 226 -11.36 -12.80 7.16
N LYS A 227 -12.46 -12.44 7.88
CA LYS A 227 -12.53 -12.49 9.35
C LYS A 227 -12.31 -13.92 9.88
N ARG A 228 -12.90 -14.94 9.24
CA ARG A 228 -12.67 -16.34 9.63
C ARG A 228 -11.22 -16.76 9.45
N VAL A 229 -10.57 -16.32 8.36
CA VAL A 229 -9.15 -16.60 8.16
C VAL A 229 -8.30 -15.91 9.21
N ALA A 230 -8.53 -14.62 9.49
CA ALA A 230 -7.81 -13.87 10.53
C ALA A 230 -7.94 -14.56 11.92
N ALA A 231 -9.14 -14.96 12.29
CA ALA A 231 -9.38 -15.70 13.54
C ALA A 231 -8.61 -17.04 13.59
N ALA A 232 -8.57 -17.78 12.48
CA ALA A 232 -7.84 -19.04 12.38
C ALA A 232 -6.31 -18.85 12.45
N VAL A 233 -5.80 -17.70 12.03
CA VAL A 233 -4.37 -17.31 12.19
C VAL A 233 -4.07 -16.81 13.62
N GLY A 234 -5.09 -16.67 14.46
CA GLY A 234 -4.95 -16.19 15.84
C GLY A 234 -4.88 -14.67 15.95
N VAL A 235 -5.42 -13.93 14.97
CA VAL A 235 -5.45 -12.46 14.99
C VAL A 235 -6.84 -11.97 15.36
N THR A 236 -6.92 -11.19 16.44
CA THR A 236 -8.10 -10.39 16.78
C THR A 236 -8.01 -9.07 16.05
N LEU A 237 -9.01 -8.74 15.24
CA LEU A 237 -8.99 -7.54 14.41
C LEU A 237 -9.00 -6.25 15.27
N TYR A 238 -8.31 -5.23 14.80
CA TYR A 238 -8.24 -3.91 15.43
C TYR A 238 -9.55 -3.13 15.23
N GLU A 239 -10.07 -3.15 14.01
CA GLU A 239 -11.36 -2.59 13.62
C GLU A 239 -12.15 -3.61 12.80
N ASP A 240 -13.48 -3.53 12.83
CA ASP A 240 -14.31 -4.38 11.98
C ASP A 240 -14.26 -3.92 10.52
N PRO A 241 -13.79 -4.75 9.58
CA PRO A 241 -13.73 -4.39 8.15
C PRO A 241 -15.10 -4.05 7.54
N TRP A 242 -16.20 -4.54 8.09
CA TRP A 242 -17.54 -4.16 7.64
C TRP A 242 -17.89 -2.72 8.03
N GLU A 243 -17.57 -2.31 9.26
CA GLU A 243 -17.74 -0.92 9.69
C GLU A 243 -16.85 0.02 8.86
N MET A 244 -15.61 -0.38 8.58
CA MET A 244 -14.72 0.35 7.67
C MET A 244 -15.32 0.50 6.27
N ASN A 245 -15.97 -0.57 5.76
CA ASN A 245 -16.66 -0.55 4.48
C ASN A 245 -17.82 0.44 4.48
N LYS A 246 -18.64 0.48 5.53
CA LYS A 246 -19.75 1.44 5.65
C LYS A 246 -19.27 2.89 5.61
N ILE A 247 -18.21 3.20 6.34
CA ILE A 247 -17.63 4.56 6.37
C ILE A 247 -17.07 4.92 4.99
N GLY A 248 -16.29 4.04 4.39
CA GLY A 248 -15.67 4.27 3.08
C GLY A 248 -16.68 4.41 1.95
N ALA A 249 -17.78 3.64 1.99
CA ALA A 249 -18.85 3.67 0.98
C ALA A 249 -19.52 5.06 0.85
N MET A 250 -19.50 5.86 1.90
CA MET A 250 -20.05 7.23 1.86
C MET A 250 -19.23 8.21 1.03
N THR A 251 -17.99 7.85 0.66
CA THR A 251 -17.05 8.75 -0.01
C THR A 251 -17.16 8.76 -1.53
N ASN A 252 -17.77 7.75 -2.15
CA ASN A 252 -17.79 7.52 -3.60
C ASN A 252 -16.38 7.52 -4.24
N HIS A 253 -15.35 7.17 -3.44
CA HIS A 253 -13.96 7.22 -3.90
C HIS A 253 -13.62 5.98 -4.75
N PRO A 254 -13.01 6.14 -5.94
CA PRO A 254 -12.55 4.99 -6.71
C PRO A 254 -11.35 4.32 -6.02
N PRO A 255 -11.44 3.02 -5.65
CA PRO A 255 -10.32 2.31 -5.06
C PRO A 255 -9.12 2.22 -6.00
N SER A 256 -7.91 2.10 -5.41
CA SER A 256 -6.65 2.11 -6.16
C SER A 256 -6.56 1.01 -7.23
N MET A 257 -7.05 -0.20 -6.95
CA MET A 257 -7.03 -1.30 -7.92
C MET A 257 -7.97 -1.06 -9.11
N LEU A 258 -9.07 -0.33 -8.92
CA LEU A 258 -9.92 0.10 -10.04
C LEU A 258 -9.15 1.02 -10.99
N TYR A 259 -8.35 1.95 -10.43
CA TYR A 259 -7.46 2.79 -11.24
C TYR A 259 -6.45 1.93 -12.01
N ASP A 260 -5.81 0.97 -11.33
CA ASP A 260 -4.83 0.08 -11.96
C ASP A 260 -5.42 -0.70 -13.14
N VAL A 261 -6.58 -1.33 -12.94
CA VAL A 261 -7.25 -2.09 -14.00
C VAL A 261 -7.66 -1.21 -15.17
N ARG A 262 -8.18 0.00 -14.92
CA ARG A 262 -8.54 0.96 -15.98
C ARG A 262 -7.36 1.43 -16.82
N HIS A 263 -6.17 1.44 -16.22
CA HIS A 263 -4.93 1.86 -16.89
C HIS A 263 -4.03 0.68 -17.30
N GLN A 264 -4.53 -0.56 -17.21
CA GLN A 264 -3.78 -1.79 -17.50
C GLN A 264 -2.44 -1.87 -16.75
N LEU A 265 -2.45 -1.44 -15.48
CA LEU A 265 -1.31 -1.54 -14.58
C LEU A 265 -1.44 -2.77 -13.69
N SER A 266 -0.31 -3.45 -13.42
CA SER A 266 -0.28 -4.57 -12.47
C SER A 266 -0.89 -4.17 -11.12
N THR A 267 -1.82 -5.01 -10.64
CA THR A 267 -2.53 -4.79 -9.39
C THR A 267 -1.77 -5.37 -8.18
N GLU A 268 -2.19 -5.00 -6.99
CA GLU A 268 -1.67 -5.56 -5.73
C GLU A 268 -2.48 -6.78 -5.24
N VAL A 269 -3.24 -7.44 -6.11
CA VAL A 269 -4.13 -8.56 -5.73
C VAL A 269 -3.40 -9.72 -5.07
N GLU A 270 -2.12 -9.96 -5.42
CA GLU A 270 -1.26 -10.97 -4.80
C GLU A 270 -1.10 -10.73 -3.29
N PHE A 271 -0.93 -9.47 -2.90
CA PHE A 271 -0.70 -9.02 -1.53
C PHE A 271 -2.01 -8.76 -0.76
N LEU A 272 -3.15 -8.82 -1.42
CA LEU A 272 -4.49 -8.65 -0.86
C LEU A 272 -5.25 -9.97 -0.82
N SER A 273 -6.13 -10.22 -1.78
CA SER A 273 -6.91 -11.49 -1.84
C SER A 273 -6.02 -12.72 -1.96
N GLY A 274 -4.90 -12.62 -2.68
CA GLY A 274 -3.90 -13.68 -2.77
C GLY A 274 -3.25 -14.00 -1.43
N ALA A 275 -2.90 -12.98 -0.64
CA ALA A 275 -2.32 -13.16 0.68
C ALA A 275 -3.32 -13.81 1.67
N ILE A 276 -4.59 -13.39 1.66
CA ILE A 276 -5.64 -14.04 2.48
C ILE A 276 -5.80 -15.52 2.07
N ALA A 277 -5.84 -15.83 0.78
CA ALA A 277 -5.95 -17.19 0.29
C ALA A 277 -4.74 -18.06 0.67
N LYS A 278 -3.53 -17.49 0.63
CA LYS A 278 -2.29 -18.15 1.08
C LYS A 278 -2.32 -18.47 2.58
N GLU A 279 -2.71 -17.50 3.40
CA GLU A 279 -2.81 -17.71 4.84
C GLU A 279 -3.90 -18.73 5.20
N ALA A 280 -5.04 -18.69 4.53
CA ALA A 280 -6.12 -19.68 4.67
C ALA A 280 -5.63 -21.10 4.38
N ALA A 281 -4.89 -21.28 3.29
CA ALA A 281 -4.28 -22.57 2.94
C ALA A 281 -3.27 -23.04 3.99
N ARG A 282 -2.46 -22.12 4.53
CA ARG A 282 -1.45 -22.41 5.58
C ARG A 282 -2.10 -22.94 6.87
N VAL A 283 -3.26 -22.41 7.24
CA VAL A 283 -3.98 -22.81 8.45
C VAL A 283 -5.11 -23.83 8.23
N GLY A 284 -5.29 -24.28 7.00
CA GLY A 284 -6.28 -25.32 6.65
C GLY A 284 -7.75 -24.84 6.68
N VAL A 285 -8.00 -23.54 6.47
CA VAL A 285 -9.34 -22.96 6.45
C VAL A 285 -9.74 -22.63 5.01
N PRO A 286 -10.97 -22.93 4.57
CA PRO A 286 -11.44 -22.59 3.23
C PRO A 286 -11.56 -21.07 3.02
N ALA A 287 -11.01 -20.55 1.90
CA ALA A 287 -11.20 -19.18 1.43
C ALA A 287 -11.54 -19.14 -0.07
N PRO A 288 -12.66 -19.75 -0.48
CA PRO A 288 -13.01 -19.85 -1.90
C PRO A 288 -13.29 -18.50 -2.55
N LEU A 289 -13.87 -17.53 -1.82
CA LEU A 289 -14.21 -16.22 -2.38
C LEU A 289 -12.94 -15.39 -2.64
N HIS A 290 -12.03 -15.24 -1.66
CA HIS A 290 -10.77 -14.55 -1.89
C HIS A 290 -9.92 -15.25 -2.93
N THR A 291 -9.93 -16.59 -2.98
CA THR A 291 -9.25 -17.35 -4.05
C THR A 291 -9.84 -17.04 -5.41
N ALA A 292 -11.16 -16.95 -5.52
CA ALA A 292 -11.84 -16.60 -6.76
C ALA A 292 -11.52 -15.15 -7.18
N MET A 293 -11.58 -14.18 -6.25
CA MET A 293 -11.23 -12.78 -6.55
C MET A 293 -9.78 -12.67 -7.04
N TYR A 294 -8.84 -13.31 -6.36
CA TYR A 294 -7.44 -13.37 -6.79
C TYR A 294 -7.30 -13.87 -8.22
N ARG A 295 -7.88 -15.02 -8.54
CA ARG A 295 -7.78 -15.63 -9.87
C ARG A 295 -8.48 -14.80 -10.95
N LEU A 296 -9.64 -14.21 -10.66
CA LEU A 296 -10.37 -13.37 -11.60
C LEU A 296 -9.60 -12.09 -11.94
N ILE A 297 -8.97 -11.44 -10.95
CA ILE A 297 -8.13 -10.26 -11.20
C ILE A 297 -6.89 -10.66 -11.99
N LYS A 298 -6.21 -11.77 -11.65
CA LYS A 298 -5.08 -12.28 -12.45
C LYS A 298 -5.48 -12.61 -13.88
N ALA A 299 -6.64 -13.21 -14.10
CA ALA A 299 -7.19 -13.44 -15.43
C ALA A 299 -7.50 -12.12 -16.16
N LYS A 300 -8.02 -11.11 -15.44
CA LYS A 300 -8.23 -9.76 -15.98
C LYS A 300 -6.93 -9.12 -16.44
N GLU A 301 -5.86 -9.19 -15.63
CA GLU A 301 -4.53 -8.73 -16.02
C GLU A 301 -4.02 -9.45 -17.27
N ALA A 302 -4.15 -10.78 -17.33
CA ALA A 302 -3.73 -11.56 -18.47
C ALA A 302 -4.53 -11.22 -19.75
N SER A 303 -5.80 -10.78 -19.61
CA SER A 303 -6.63 -10.45 -20.78
C SER A 303 -6.18 -9.20 -21.55
N TRP A 304 -5.33 -8.36 -20.97
CA TRP A 304 -4.89 -7.12 -21.62
C TRP A 304 -4.05 -7.38 -22.88
N SER A 305 -3.23 -8.42 -22.87
CA SER A 305 -2.44 -8.82 -24.05
C SER A 305 -3.31 -9.32 -25.23
N PHE A 306 -4.53 -9.82 -24.94
CA PHE A 306 -5.46 -10.30 -25.98
C PHE A 306 -6.35 -9.21 -26.56
N SER A 307 -6.53 -8.07 -25.89
CA SER A 307 -7.40 -6.99 -26.34
C SER A 307 -6.90 -6.31 -27.61
N ASP A 308 -5.61 -6.27 -27.86
CA ASP A 308 -5.00 -5.65 -29.04
C ASP A 308 -4.99 -6.59 -30.24
N GLU A 309 -4.82 -7.89 -30.04
CA GLU A 309 -4.86 -8.90 -31.12
C GLU A 309 -6.29 -9.09 -31.66
N ASN A 310 -7.30 -9.11 -30.81
CA ASN A 310 -8.70 -9.27 -31.24
C ASN A 310 -9.27 -8.04 -31.95
N ARG A 311 -8.74 -6.83 -31.73
CA ARG A 311 -9.12 -5.66 -32.54
C ARG A 311 -8.66 -5.77 -34.00
N ALA A 312 -7.54 -6.45 -34.25
CA ALA A 312 -7.05 -6.69 -35.61
C ALA A 312 -7.90 -7.74 -36.36
N VAL A 313 -8.42 -8.77 -35.65
CA VAL A 313 -9.25 -9.82 -36.26
C VAL A 313 -10.66 -9.30 -36.62
N VAL A 314 -11.31 -8.56 -35.74
CA VAL A 314 -12.65 -7.99 -36.00
C VAL A 314 -12.62 -6.92 -37.10
N ALA A 315 -11.52 -6.19 -37.26
CA ALA A 315 -11.37 -5.22 -38.36
C ALA A 315 -11.21 -5.92 -39.74
N HIS A 316 -10.82 -7.18 -39.78
CA HIS A 316 -10.71 -7.96 -41.04
C HIS A 316 -12.02 -8.67 -41.44
N GLU A 317 -12.90 -8.97 -40.49
CA GLU A 317 -14.18 -9.66 -40.81
C GLU A 317 -15.36 -8.72 -41.08
N GLY A 318 -15.22 -7.40 -40.82
CA GLY A 318 -16.25 -6.38 -41.08
C GLY A 318 -16.21 -5.72 -42.44
N GLY A 319 -15.43 -6.22 -43.37
CA GLY A 319 -15.28 -5.72 -44.74
C GLY A 319 -15.88 -6.64 -45.81
N HIS A 320 -17.19 -6.88 -45.74
CA HIS A 320 -17.98 -7.38 -46.89
C HIS A 320 -19.36 -6.72 -46.90
#